data_1881c1ab166ff4b7bf16d207e9207e79
#
_entry.id   1881c1ab166ff4b7bf16d207e9207e79
#
_cell.length_a   1.000
_cell.length_b   1.000
_cell.length_c   1.000
_cell.angle_alpha   90.00
_cell.angle_beta   90.00
_cell.angle_gamma   90.00
#
_symmetry.space_group_name_H-M   'P 1'
#
loop_
_entity.id
_entity.type
_entity.pdbx_description
1 polymer ?
#
loop_
_entity_poly.entity_id
_entity_poly.type
_entity_poly.pdbx_seq_one_letter_code
_entity_poly.pdbx_strand_id
1 'polypeptide(L)'
;MDERNIVLIGMMASGKTTVGGLLAAALGRPLVDTDALIEEREGRTIPAIFASDGESYFRDRERETAEDLSHKTGLVIACGGGLPLRPDAMAPLKETGLVFWLCRDPGETYDSGVLGDRPLAQDGRAAFLDRFAQREPVYREWADHIITDLASPEAGLNAILEVLRA
;
A
#
# COMPACT_ATOMS: atom_id res chain seq x y z
N MET A 1 11.09 -3.38 22.07
CA MET A 1 10.84 -3.42 20.62
C MET A 1 9.71 -2.44 20.30
N ASP A 2 9.86 -1.70 19.22
CA ASP A 2 8.84 -0.77 18.78
C ASP A 2 7.62 -1.55 18.29
N GLU A 3 6.45 -1.30 18.87
CA GLU A 3 5.22 -2.00 18.53
C GLU A 3 4.33 -1.22 17.57
N ARG A 4 4.81 -0.05 17.10
CA ARG A 4 4.06 0.70 16.09
C ARG A 4 3.78 -0.18 14.87
N ASN A 5 2.64 0.04 14.26
CA ASN A 5 2.35 -0.60 12.99
C ASN A 5 3.34 -0.15 11.93
N ILE A 6 3.70 -1.05 11.04
CA ILE A 6 4.50 -0.72 9.87
C ILE A 6 3.54 -0.62 8.70
N VAL A 7 3.49 0.56 8.07
CA VAL A 7 2.53 0.88 7.03
C VAL A 7 3.26 0.99 5.70
N LEU A 8 2.85 0.18 4.72
CA LEU A 8 3.45 0.16 3.40
C LEU A 8 2.52 0.85 2.41
N ILE A 9 3.04 1.85 1.71
CA ILE A 9 2.32 2.59 0.67
C ILE A 9 3.08 2.51 -0.65
N GLY A 10 2.39 2.76 -1.75
CA GLY A 10 2.97 2.76 -3.10
C GLY A 10 1.95 2.39 -4.15
N MET A 11 2.36 2.50 -5.41
CA MET A 11 1.53 2.16 -6.56
C MET A 11 1.20 0.67 -6.57
N MET A 12 0.19 0.28 -7.34
CA MET A 12 -0.07 -1.13 -7.63
C MET A 12 1.18 -1.78 -8.22
N ALA A 13 1.38 -3.05 -7.93
CA ALA A 13 2.53 -3.84 -8.38
C ALA A 13 3.89 -3.31 -7.89
N SER A 14 3.93 -2.47 -6.86
CA SER A 14 5.19 -2.07 -6.21
C SER A 14 5.73 -3.15 -5.26
N GLY A 15 4.93 -4.20 -5.00
CA GLY A 15 5.34 -5.32 -4.17
C GLY A 15 4.92 -5.23 -2.71
N LYS A 16 4.00 -4.33 -2.37
CA LYS A 16 3.56 -4.12 -0.97
C LYS A 16 3.13 -5.41 -0.27
N THR A 17 2.28 -6.20 -0.92
CA THR A 17 1.76 -7.43 -0.31
C THR A 17 2.86 -8.49 -0.18
N THR A 18 3.70 -8.65 -1.19
CA THR A 18 4.79 -9.63 -1.18
C THR A 18 5.86 -9.24 -0.16
N VAL A 19 6.35 -8.01 -0.22
CA VAL A 19 7.34 -7.51 0.75
C VAL A 19 6.75 -7.49 2.16
N GLY A 20 5.49 -7.06 2.27
CA GLY A 20 4.77 -7.06 3.54
C GLY A 20 4.66 -8.43 4.17
N GLY A 21 4.40 -9.46 3.36
CA GLY A 21 4.35 -10.84 3.83
C GLY A 21 5.71 -11.32 4.38
N LEU A 22 6.80 -11.02 3.66
CA LEU A 22 8.14 -11.35 4.11
C LEU A 22 8.50 -10.60 5.40
N LEU A 23 8.15 -9.33 5.47
CA LEU A 23 8.41 -8.50 6.65
C LEU A 23 7.62 -9.00 7.85
N ALA A 24 6.34 -9.31 7.66
CA ALA A 24 5.48 -9.85 8.71
C ALA A 24 6.06 -11.14 9.28
N ALA A 25 6.49 -12.05 8.41
CA ALA A 25 7.13 -13.31 8.83
C ALA A 25 8.43 -13.05 9.60
N ALA A 26 9.27 -12.14 9.11
CA ALA A 26 10.55 -11.82 9.76
C ALA A 26 10.37 -11.20 11.13
N LEU A 27 9.31 -10.41 11.34
CA LEU A 27 9.04 -9.72 12.60
C LEU A 27 8.08 -10.49 13.52
N GLY A 28 7.51 -11.59 13.05
CA GLY A 28 6.49 -12.32 13.80
C GLY A 28 5.20 -11.52 13.99
N ARG A 29 4.83 -10.72 13.01
CA ARG A 29 3.63 -9.87 13.04
C ARG A 29 2.62 -10.30 11.99
N PRO A 30 1.31 -10.09 12.23
CA PRO A 30 0.30 -10.32 11.18
C PRO A 30 0.42 -9.28 10.06
N LEU A 31 0.16 -9.72 8.84
CA LEU A 31 0.00 -8.85 7.68
C LEU A 31 -1.48 -8.57 7.47
N VAL A 32 -1.83 -7.30 7.27
CA VAL A 32 -3.16 -6.87 6.87
C VAL A 32 -3.04 -6.08 5.57
N ASP A 33 -3.72 -6.55 4.52
CA ASP A 33 -3.89 -5.83 3.28
C ASP A 33 -5.24 -5.12 3.36
N THR A 34 -5.27 -3.80 3.22
CA THR A 34 -6.50 -3.02 3.42
C THR A 34 -7.57 -3.34 2.38
N ASP A 35 -7.18 -3.57 1.12
CA ASP A 35 -8.14 -3.93 0.08
C ASP A 35 -8.73 -5.31 0.33
N ALA A 36 -7.90 -6.28 0.69
CA ALA A 36 -8.35 -7.64 1.01
C ALA A 36 -9.29 -7.64 2.22
N LEU A 37 -8.99 -6.84 3.23
CA LEU A 37 -9.83 -6.73 4.43
C LEU A 37 -11.21 -6.13 4.10
N ILE A 38 -11.24 -5.12 3.23
CA ILE A 38 -12.50 -4.53 2.78
C ILE A 38 -13.33 -5.57 2.03
N GLU A 39 -12.71 -6.32 1.11
CA GLU A 39 -13.41 -7.38 0.37
C GLU A 39 -13.96 -8.46 1.32
N GLU A 40 -13.19 -8.84 2.31
CA GLU A 40 -13.64 -9.82 3.31
C GLU A 40 -14.84 -9.31 4.10
N ARG A 41 -14.78 -8.07 4.57
CA ARG A 41 -15.87 -7.46 5.36
C ARG A 41 -17.13 -7.27 4.54
N GLU A 42 -16.98 -6.93 3.26
CA GLU A 42 -18.10 -6.69 2.36
C GLU A 42 -18.69 -7.98 1.76
N GLY A 43 -17.91 -9.06 1.76
CA GLY A 43 -18.33 -10.32 1.14
C GLY A 43 -18.40 -10.25 -0.39
N ARG A 44 -17.67 -9.32 -1.02
CA ARG A 44 -17.65 -9.10 -2.47
C ARG A 44 -16.36 -8.40 -2.89
N THR A 45 -16.06 -8.45 -4.18
CA THR A 45 -14.85 -7.81 -4.72
C THR A 45 -14.98 -6.29 -4.78
N ILE A 46 -13.84 -5.60 -4.80
CA ILE A 46 -13.81 -4.14 -4.95
C ILE A 46 -14.50 -3.69 -6.24
N PRO A 47 -14.25 -4.32 -7.42
CA PRO A 47 -15.02 -3.96 -8.62
C PRO A 47 -16.53 -4.10 -8.43
N ALA A 48 -16.99 -5.13 -7.71
CA ALA A 48 -18.42 -5.31 -7.42
C ALA A 48 -18.95 -4.19 -6.52
N ILE A 49 -18.15 -3.74 -5.54
CA ILE A 49 -18.49 -2.59 -4.68
C ILE A 49 -18.67 -1.33 -5.52
N PHE A 50 -17.71 -1.03 -6.40
CA PHE A 50 -17.79 0.14 -7.27
C PHE A 50 -19.03 0.09 -8.18
N ALA A 51 -19.31 -1.07 -8.78
CA ALA A 51 -20.44 -1.22 -9.68
C ALA A 51 -21.80 -1.06 -8.97
N SER A 52 -21.90 -1.53 -7.73
CA SER A 52 -23.15 -1.55 -6.96
C SER A 52 -23.37 -0.26 -6.15
N ASP A 53 -22.34 0.21 -5.44
CA ASP A 53 -22.47 1.30 -4.47
C ASP A 53 -21.63 2.53 -4.80
N GLY A 54 -20.72 2.44 -5.75
CA GLY A 54 -19.89 3.55 -6.23
C GLY A 54 -18.65 3.82 -5.41
N GLU A 55 -17.84 4.76 -5.91
CA GLU A 55 -16.53 5.10 -5.32
C GLU A 55 -16.67 5.69 -3.92
N SER A 56 -17.63 6.57 -3.69
CA SER A 56 -17.82 7.23 -2.39
C SER A 56 -18.05 6.22 -1.27
N TYR A 57 -18.86 5.19 -1.54
CA TYR A 57 -19.08 4.11 -0.59
C TYR A 57 -17.79 3.37 -0.26
N PHE A 58 -17.01 3.02 -1.29
CA PHE A 58 -15.73 2.34 -1.09
C PHE A 58 -14.77 3.20 -0.27
N ARG A 59 -14.70 4.51 -0.53
CA ARG A 59 -13.82 5.43 0.21
C ARG A 59 -14.21 5.52 1.68
N ASP A 60 -15.51 5.47 1.99
CA ASP A 60 -15.96 5.41 3.38
C ASP A 60 -15.53 4.12 4.06
N ARG A 61 -15.62 2.98 3.35
CA ARG A 61 -15.14 1.70 3.89
C ARG A 61 -13.62 1.70 4.09
N GLU A 62 -12.90 2.30 3.17
CA GLU A 62 -11.44 2.44 3.27
C GLU A 62 -11.05 3.29 4.49
N ARG A 63 -11.72 4.40 4.71
CA ARG A 63 -11.51 5.26 5.88
C ARG A 63 -11.80 4.52 7.19
N GLU A 64 -12.93 3.82 7.27
CA GLU A 64 -13.29 3.06 8.45
C GLU A 64 -12.26 1.95 8.75
N THR A 65 -11.83 1.25 7.72
CA THR A 65 -10.81 0.20 7.84
C THR A 65 -9.49 0.77 8.36
N ALA A 66 -9.05 1.89 7.82
CA ALA A 66 -7.82 2.54 8.26
C ALA A 66 -7.92 2.99 9.72
N GLU A 67 -9.04 3.57 10.10
CA GLU A 67 -9.27 4.01 11.47
C GLU A 67 -9.24 2.82 12.45
N ASP A 68 -9.91 1.73 12.10
CA ASP A 68 -9.90 0.51 12.92
C ASP A 68 -8.47 -0.02 13.12
N LEU A 69 -7.70 -0.08 12.03
CA LEU A 69 -6.31 -0.55 12.09
C LEU A 69 -5.41 0.38 12.90
N SER A 70 -5.69 1.68 12.89
CA SER A 70 -4.90 2.66 13.65
C SER A 70 -5.00 2.47 15.16
N HIS A 71 -6.05 1.80 15.62
CA HIS A 71 -6.23 1.49 17.06
C HIS A 71 -5.54 0.20 17.48
N LYS A 72 -4.89 -0.50 16.55
CA LYS A 72 -4.15 -1.73 16.82
C LYS A 72 -2.64 -1.45 16.79
N THR A 73 -1.85 -2.36 17.32
CA THR A 73 -0.39 -2.30 17.30
C THR A 73 0.20 -3.61 16.81
N GLY A 74 1.45 -3.58 16.41
CA GLY A 74 2.17 -4.79 16.03
C GLY A 74 1.78 -5.37 14.69
N LEU A 75 1.17 -4.58 13.80
CA LEU A 75 0.77 -5.04 12.47
C LEU A 75 1.75 -4.59 11.39
N VAL A 76 1.78 -5.34 10.30
CA VAL A 76 2.28 -4.86 9.00
C VAL A 76 1.05 -4.60 8.14
N ILE A 77 0.86 -3.38 7.69
CA ILE A 77 -0.32 -2.94 6.95
C ILE A 77 0.10 -2.59 5.52
N ALA A 78 -0.40 -3.34 4.54
CA ALA A 78 -0.22 -3.01 3.13
C ALA A 78 -1.45 -2.24 2.66
N CYS A 79 -1.28 -0.97 2.32
CA CYS A 79 -2.38 -0.10 1.92
C CYS A 79 -2.71 -0.24 0.44
N GLY A 80 -3.98 -0.18 0.08
CA GLY A 80 -4.40 0.00 -1.30
C GLY A 80 -3.77 1.27 -1.88
N GLY A 81 -3.48 1.26 -3.19
CA GLY A 81 -2.74 2.36 -3.83
C GLY A 81 -3.38 3.73 -3.71
N GLY A 82 -4.70 3.78 -3.62
CA GLY A 82 -5.44 5.04 -3.49
C GLY A 82 -5.67 5.52 -2.06
N LEU A 83 -5.38 4.69 -1.05
CA LEU A 83 -5.64 5.05 0.34
C LEU A 83 -4.89 6.32 0.77
N PRO A 84 -3.58 6.48 0.45
CA PRO A 84 -2.86 7.70 0.83
C PRO A 84 -3.41 8.99 0.20
N LEU A 85 -4.22 8.89 -0.85
CA LEU A 85 -4.87 10.04 -1.46
C LEU A 85 -6.01 10.59 -0.59
N ARG A 86 -6.38 9.87 0.45
CA ARG A 86 -7.45 10.24 1.38
C ARG A 86 -6.84 10.64 2.72
N PRO A 87 -6.70 11.94 3.01
CA PRO A 87 -6.11 12.37 4.28
C PRO A 87 -6.83 11.84 5.50
N ASP A 88 -8.14 11.71 5.47
CA ASP A 88 -8.94 11.18 6.57
C ASP A 88 -8.69 9.67 6.82
N ALA A 89 -8.26 8.94 5.81
CA ALA A 89 -7.87 7.54 5.95
C ALA A 89 -6.39 7.41 6.34
N MET A 90 -5.52 8.17 5.69
CA MET A 90 -4.08 8.03 5.88
C MET A 90 -3.58 8.65 7.20
N ALA A 91 -4.15 9.77 7.62
CA ALA A 91 -3.69 10.47 8.83
C ALA A 91 -3.67 9.58 10.08
N PRO A 92 -4.74 8.80 10.39
CA PRO A 92 -4.69 7.90 11.54
C PRO A 92 -3.58 6.86 11.47
N LEU A 93 -3.31 6.32 10.28
CA LEU A 93 -2.24 5.33 10.09
C LEU A 93 -0.86 5.97 10.26
N LYS A 94 -0.68 7.17 9.75
CA LYS A 94 0.57 7.93 9.91
C LYS A 94 0.83 8.29 11.38
N GLU A 95 -0.21 8.68 12.08
CA GLU A 95 -0.09 9.10 13.47
C GLU A 95 0.36 7.95 14.38
N THR A 96 -0.09 6.74 14.12
CA THR A 96 0.14 5.58 14.98
C THR A 96 1.12 4.56 14.41
N GLY A 97 1.63 4.79 13.21
CA GLY A 97 2.52 3.85 12.52
C GLY A 97 3.75 4.50 11.94
N LEU A 98 4.63 3.66 11.41
CA LEU A 98 5.82 4.06 10.68
C LEU A 98 5.60 3.75 9.21
N VAL A 99 5.64 4.77 8.35
CA VAL A 99 5.25 4.66 6.94
C VAL A 99 6.46 4.49 6.04
N PHE A 100 6.43 3.41 5.26
CA PHE A 100 7.43 3.12 4.21
C PHE A 100 6.76 3.22 2.85
N TRP A 101 7.31 4.01 1.97
CA TRP A 101 6.89 4.06 0.57
C TRP A 101 7.77 3.13 -0.24
N LEU A 102 7.17 2.09 -0.82
CA LEU A 102 7.85 1.20 -1.76
C LEU A 102 7.79 1.86 -3.14
N CYS A 103 8.86 2.57 -3.47
CA CYS A 103 8.95 3.39 -4.68
C CYS A 103 9.68 2.61 -5.78
N ARG A 104 8.91 1.86 -6.57
CA ARG A 104 9.43 1.14 -7.73
C ARG A 104 9.33 2.05 -8.95
N ASP A 105 10.35 1.99 -9.82
CA ASP A 105 10.33 2.77 -11.07
C ASP A 105 9.08 2.44 -11.88
N PRO A 106 8.24 3.43 -12.24
CA PRO A 106 6.97 3.15 -12.92
C PRO A 106 7.16 2.64 -14.34
N GLY A 107 8.19 3.10 -15.05
CA GLY A 107 8.50 2.63 -16.40
C GLY A 107 8.90 1.16 -16.40
N GLU A 108 9.80 0.77 -15.50
CA GLU A 108 10.21 -0.63 -15.35
C GLU A 108 9.04 -1.51 -14.91
N THR A 109 8.21 -1.01 -14.02
CA THR A 109 7.01 -1.73 -13.56
C THR A 109 6.07 -2.02 -14.71
N TYR A 110 5.79 -1.04 -15.54
CA TYR A 110 4.91 -1.20 -16.69
C TYR A 110 5.53 -2.15 -17.72
N ASP A 111 6.79 -1.95 -18.05
CA ASP A 111 7.49 -2.70 -19.10
C ASP A 111 7.70 -4.18 -18.70
N SER A 112 7.71 -4.48 -17.41
CA SER A 112 7.86 -5.86 -16.93
C SER A 112 6.64 -6.76 -17.21
N GLY A 113 5.50 -6.16 -17.54
CA GLY A 113 4.26 -6.90 -17.76
C GLY A 113 3.58 -7.38 -16.47
N VAL A 114 4.09 -7.02 -15.30
CA VAL A 114 3.54 -7.45 -14.01
C VAL A 114 2.12 -6.93 -13.76
N LEU A 115 1.73 -5.84 -14.43
CA LEU A 115 0.38 -5.28 -14.31
C LEU A 115 -0.68 -6.14 -14.99
N GLY A 116 -0.31 -6.90 -16.03
CA GLY A 116 -1.24 -7.78 -16.74
C GLY A 116 -2.47 -7.02 -17.25
N ASP A 117 -3.66 -7.53 -16.92
CA ASP A 117 -4.94 -6.96 -17.36
C ASP A 117 -5.53 -5.94 -16.38
N ARG A 118 -4.74 -5.44 -15.43
CA ARG A 118 -5.23 -4.46 -14.47
C ARG A 118 -5.72 -3.19 -15.18
N PRO A 119 -6.80 -2.56 -14.69
CA PRO A 119 -7.41 -1.40 -15.37
C PRO A 119 -6.42 -0.27 -15.67
N LEU A 120 -5.50 0.03 -14.78
CA LEU A 120 -4.50 1.08 -14.99
C LEU A 120 -3.51 0.75 -16.12
N ALA A 121 -3.24 -0.53 -16.36
CA ALA A 121 -2.37 -0.96 -17.46
C ALA A 121 -3.07 -0.85 -18.81
N GLN A 122 -4.41 -0.99 -18.85
CA GLN A 122 -5.20 -0.93 -20.08
C GLN A 122 -5.22 0.47 -20.70
N ASP A 123 -5.02 1.52 -19.91
CA ASP A 123 -4.98 2.90 -20.38
C ASP A 123 -3.65 3.27 -21.05
N GLY A 124 -2.68 2.36 -21.03
CA GLY A 124 -1.40 2.52 -21.68
C GLY A 124 -0.28 3.04 -20.77
N ARG A 125 0.95 2.97 -21.30
CA ARG A 125 2.15 3.33 -20.56
C ARG A 125 2.17 4.78 -20.10
N ALA A 126 1.83 5.70 -21.00
CA ALA A 126 1.84 7.13 -20.68
C ALA A 126 0.85 7.46 -19.55
N ALA A 127 -0.34 6.85 -19.57
CA ALA A 127 -1.34 7.05 -18.52
C ALA A 127 -0.87 6.51 -17.17
N PHE A 128 -0.20 5.36 -17.15
CA PHE A 128 0.37 4.78 -15.93
C PHE A 128 1.46 5.67 -15.34
N LEU A 129 2.40 6.14 -16.19
CA LEU A 129 3.46 7.06 -15.75
C LEU A 129 2.89 8.38 -15.23
N ASP A 130 1.86 8.90 -15.89
CA ASP A 130 1.20 10.14 -15.48
C ASP A 130 0.52 9.97 -14.11
N ARG A 131 -0.12 8.84 -13.89
CA ARG A 131 -0.73 8.53 -12.59
C ARG A 131 0.32 8.46 -11.48
N PHE A 132 1.46 7.84 -11.75
CA PHE A 132 2.57 7.83 -10.81
C PHE A 132 3.02 9.24 -10.48
N ALA A 133 3.21 10.08 -11.51
CA ALA A 133 3.65 11.46 -11.33
C ALA A 133 2.66 12.27 -10.47
N GLN A 134 1.37 12.03 -10.63
CA GLN A 134 0.34 12.69 -9.82
C GLN A 134 0.36 12.22 -8.36
N ARG A 135 0.65 10.95 -8.10
CA ARG A 135 0.65 10.36 -6.77
C ARG A 135 1.95 10.52 -6.00
N GLU A 136 3.06 10.66 -6.72
CA GLU A 136 4.39 10.76 -6.13
C GLU A 136 4.48 11.81 -5.01
N PRO A 137 4.03 13.06 -5.18
CA PRO A 137 4.10 14.05 -4.11
C PRO A 137 3.32 13.64 -2.86
N VAL A 138 2.19 12.96 -3.04
CA VAL A 138 1.35 12.49 -1.94
C VAL A 138 2.05 11.39 -1.16
N TYR A 139 2.59 10.39 -1.85
CA TYR A 139 3.33 9.31 -1.21
C TYR A 139 4.55 9.84 -0.46
N ARG A 140 5.28 10.77 -1.08
CA ARG A 140 6.47 11.39 -0.48
C ARG A 140 6.14 12.14 0.80
N GLU A 141 5.03 12.84 0.81
CA GLU A 141 4.58 13.59 1.98
C GLU A 141 4.26 12.68 3.16
N TRP A 142 3.61 11.53 2.93
CA TRP A 142 3.26 10.61 3.99
C TRP A 142 4.41 9.73 4.46
N ALA A 143 5.41 9.49 3.62
CA ALA A 143 6.48 8.53 3.92
C ALA A 143 7.41 9.02 5.02
N ASP A 144 7.69 8.15 5.98
CA ASP A 144 8.81 8.33 6.90
C ASP A 144 10.12 7.87 6.24
N HIS A 145 10.04 6.82 5.43
CA HIS A 145 11.17 6.26 4.69
C HIS A 145 10.74 5.86 3.29
N ILE A 146 11.65 6.02 2.33
CA ILE A 146 11.43 5.66 0.92
C ILE A 146 12.35 4.49 0.60
N ILE A 147 11.78 3.39 0.15
CA ILE A 147 12.50 2.18 -0.24
C ILE A 147 12.53 2.11 -1.77
N THR A 148 13.71 2.17 -2.34
CA THR A 148 13.92 2.12 -3.80
C THR A 148 14.60 0.83 -4.25
N ASP A 149 15.26 0.11 -3.35
CA ASP A 149 15.90 -1.17 -3.67
C ASP A 149 14.84 -2.27 -3.66
N LEU A 150 14.18 -2.43 -4.79
CA LEU A 150 13.08 -3.37 -4.99
C LEU A 150 13.36 -4.31 -6.17
N ALA A 151 14.65 -4.59 -6.42
CA ALA A 151 15.07 -5.52 -7.46
C ALA A 151 14.54 -6.93 -7.22
N SER A 152 14.33 -7.29 -5.96
CA SER A 152 13.66 -8.51 -5.52
C SER A 152 12.85 -8.21 -4.26
N PRO A 153 11.87 -9.06 -3.92
CA PRO A 153 11.15 -8.91 -2.64
C PRO A 153 12.09 -8.94 -1.43
N GLU A 154 13.12 -9.77 -1.48
CA GLU A 154 14.12 -9.89 -0.41
C GLU A 154 14.95 -8.61 -0.26
N ALA A 155 15.28 -7.95 -1.36
CA ALA A 155 15.98 -6.66 -1.31
C ALA A 155 15.13 -5.61 -0.60
N GLY A 156 13.84 -5.54 -0.89
CA GLY A 156 12.90 -4.66 -0.21
C GLY A 156 12.79 -4.96 1.28
N LEU A 157 12.69 -6.24 1.63
CA LEU A 157 12.68 -6.69 3.02
C LEU A 157 13.94 -6.23 3.75
N ASN A 158 15.10 -6.49 3.18
CA ASN A 158 16.38 -6.14 3.82
C ASN A 158 16.52 -4.64 4.01
N ALA A 159 16.11 -3.84 3.03
CA ALA A 159 16.16 -2.38 3.14
C ALA A 159 15.28 -1.87 4.29
N ILE A 160 14.10 -2.43 4.47
CA ILE A 160 13.21 -2.07 5.59
C ILE A 160 13.83 -2.50 6.92
N LEU A 161 14.35 -3.73 7.00
CA LEU A 161 14.97 -4.24 8.23
C LEU A 161 16.17 -3.40 8.65
N GLU A 162 16.97 -2.92 7.70
CA GLU A 162 18.10 -2.03 8.00
C GLU A 162 17.63 -0.74 8.67
N VAL A 163 16.54 -0.13 8.17
CA VAL A 163 15.96 1.06 8.77
C VAL A 163 15.48 0.77 10.19
N LEU A 164 14.78 -0.36 10.38
CA LEU A 164 14.23 -0.71 11.69
C LEU A 164 15.30 -1.03 12.74
N ARG A 165 16.47 -1.43 12.31
CA ARG A 165 17.61 -1.75 13.20
C ARG A 165 18.47 -0.52 13.52
N ALA A 166 18.31 0.53 12.77
CA ALA A 166 19.13 1.75 12.93
C ALA A 166 18.82 2.52 14.21
#